data_8e3c45147c80ff162397b6b44cb4890f
#
_entry.id   8e3c45147c80ff162397b6b44cb4890f
#
_cell.length_a   1.000
_cell.length_b   1.000
_cell.length_c   1.000
_cell.angle_alpha   90.00
_cell.angle_beta   90.00
_cell.angle_gamma   90.00
#
_symmetry.space_group_name_H-M   'P 1'
#
loop_
_entity.id
_entity.type
_entity.pdbx_description
1 polymer ?
#
loop_
_entity_poly.entity_id
_entity_poly.type
_entity_poly.pdbx_seq_one_letter_code
_entity_poly.pdbx_strand_id
1 'polypeptide(L)'
;MKAHICVATLAAGLTVTSCSDTGEIVGPTGVQSGARFFVSSATSVTGNLGGLQGADNRCQSLAASVGLGAKTWRAYLSVERDSDNGNRPTNARDRIGLGPWTNVNGVVVANTVADLHTRKGNADVFIDEQGRRIPGQWPGSPGPVEHDILTGSNADGTVIPGLTCDDWTSASATLAAQVGHSDGLGPGGNTANGLDSWNSAHANQNCANTAPRGGAGRIYCFAVN
;
A
#
# COMPACT_ATOMS: atom_id res chain seq x y z
N MET A 1 -8.93 -33.45 -2.88
CA MET A 1 -8.57 -34.39 -3.97
C MET A 1 -8.69 -33.60 -5.28
N LYS A 2 -7.57 -33.29 -5.93
CA LYS A 2 -7.57 -32.61 -7.24
C LYS A 2 -7.51 -33.72 -8.31
N ALA A 3 -8.46 -33.70 -9.25
CA ALA A 3 -8.50 -34.66 -10.36
C ALA A 3 -7.48 -34.22 -11.43
N HIS A 4 -6.56 -35.09 -11.80
CA HIS A 4 -5.68 -34.91 -12.94
C HIS A 4 -6.35 -35.51 -14.16
N ILE A 5 -6.53 -34.73 -15.22
CA ILE A 5 -7.00 -35.24 -16.52
C ILE A 5 -5.76 -35.41 -17.41
N CYS A 6 -5.40 -36.66 -17.66
CA CYS A 6 -4.37 -37.01 -18.64
C CYS A 6 -5.05 -37.45 -19.93
N VAL A 7 -4.74 -36.81 -21.04
CA VAL A 7 -5.17 -37.23 -22.39
C VAL A 7 -3.99 -37.93 -23.07
N ALA A 8 -4.17 -39.19 -23.41
CA ALA A 8 -3.20 -39.97 -24.17
C ALA A 8 -3.59 -40.02 -25.65
N THR A 9 -2.73 -39.53 -26.52
CA THR A 9 -2.85 -39.66 -27.97
C THR A 9 -1.85 -40.72 -28.45
N LEU A 10 -2.34 -41.77 -29.08
CA LEU A 10 -1.54 -42.85 -29.66
C LEU A 10 -1.17 -42.47 -31.09
N ALA A 11 0.12 -42.15 -31.35
CA ALA A 11 0.70 -42.15 -32.68
C ALA A 11 2.02 -42.95 -32.61
N ALA A 12 2.26 -43.78 -33.61
CA ALA A 12 3.32 -44.78 -33.64
C ALA A 12 4.71 -44.14 -33.39
N GLY A 13 5.32 -44.46 -32.25
CA GLY A 13 6.76 -44.35 -32.15
C GLY A 13 7.37 -43.48 -31.08
N LEU A 14 6.65 -42.61 -30.33
CA LEU A 14 7.15 -41.96 -29.11
C LEU A 14 5.96 -41.42 -28.32
N THR A 15 5.72 -41.94 -27.14
CA THR A 15 4.76 -41.36 -26.19
C THR A 15 5.40 -40.21 -25.42
N VAL A 16 5.07 -38.99 -25.76
CA VAL A 16 5.40 -37.79 -24.95
C VAL A 16 4.15 -37.47 -24.14
N THR A 17 4.17 -37.75 -22.84
CA THR A 17 3.10 -37.33 -21.92
C THR A 17 3.38 -35.88 -21.50
N SER A 18 2.63 -34.93 -22.06
CA SER A 18 2.64 -33.55 -21.62
C SER A 18 1.52 -33.35 -20.59
N CYS A 19 1.87 -33.19 -19.34
CA CYS A 19 0.95 -32.69 -18.30
C CYS A 19 1.04 -31.17 -18.30
N SER A 20 -0.02 -30.49 -18.79
CA SER A 20 -0.16 -29.04 -18.60
C SER A 20 -0.72 -28.81 -17.22
N ASP A 21 0.13 -28.44 -16.28
CA ASP A 21 -0.29 -27.91 -14.99
C ASP A 21 -0.72 -26.46 -15.19
N THR A 22 -2.04 -26.21 -15.29
CA THR A 22 -2.61 -24.86 -15.24
C THR A 22 -2.81 -24.45 -13.78
N GLY A 23 -1.88 -24.81 -12.92
CA GLY A 23 -1.85 -24.37 -11.53
C GLY A 23 -1.54 -22.88 -11.50
N GLU A 24 -2.49 -22.11 -11.01
CA GLU A 24 -2.27 -20.73 -10.58
C GLU A 24 -1.00 -20.69 -9.71
N ILE A 25 0.01 -19.95 -10.11
CA ILE A 25 1.26 -19.84 -9.35
C ILE A 25 0.94 -19.03 -8.10
N VAL A 26 0.54 -19.73 -7.04
CA VAL A 26 0.47 -19.15 -5.70
C VAL A 26 1.91 -19.00 -5.24
N GLY A 27 2.37 -17.76 -5.05
CA GLY A 27 3.68 -17.48 -4.46
C GLY A 27 3.82 -18.14 -3.08
N PRO A 28 5.01 -18.22 -2.51
CA PRO A 28 5.31 -18.97 -1.28
C PRO A 28 4.47 -18.55 -0.05
N THR A 29 3.68 -17.49 -0.12
CA THR A 29 2.85 -16.95 0.97
C THR A 29 1.35 -16.99 0.70
N GLY A 30 0.89 -17.58 -0.41
CA GLY A 30 -0.53 -17.52 -0.81
C GLY A 30 -0.97 -16.20 -1.45
N VAL A 31 -0.04 -15.29 -1.70
CA VAL A 31 -0.30 -13.97 -2.33
C VAL A 31 -0.84 -14.17 -3.75
N GLN A 32 -1.94 -13.48 -4.07
CA GLN A 32 -2.56 -13.52 -5.40
C GLN A 32 -1.66 -12.79 -6.43
N SER A 33 -1.29 -13.45 -7.50
CA SER A 33 -0.45 -12.88 -8.58
C SER A 33 -1.05 -11.62 -9.23
N GLY A 34 -2.38 -11.47 -9.14
CA GLY A 34 -3.12 -10.30 -9.61
C GLY A 34 -3.09 -9.09 -8.68
N ALA A 35 -2.53 -9.20 -7.48
CA ALA A 35 -2.51 -8.10 -6.51
C ALA A 35 -1.82 -6.85 -7.06
N ARG A 36 -2.41 -5.69 -6.74
CA ARG A 36 -1.96 -4.36 -7.19
C ARG A 36 -1.94 -3.33 -6.07
N PHE A 37 -2.12 -3.75 -4.83
CA PHE A 37 -2.14 -2.89 -3.65
C PHE A 37 -1.69 -3.65 -2.40
N PHE A 38 -0.94 -2.95 -1.53
CA PHE A 38 -0.68 -3.35 -0.14
C PHE A 38 -0.23 -2.14 0.70
N VAL A 39 -0.29 -2.28 2.03
CA VAL A 39 0.37 -1.38 2.99
C VAL A 39 1.77 -1.94 3.28
N SER A 40 2.82 -1.11 3.32
CA SER A 40 4.16 -1.60 3.59
C SER A 40 4.25 -2.30 4.97
N SER A 41 4.78 -3.53 5.02
CA SER A 41 5.16 -4.15 6.30
C SER A 41 6.38 -3.46 6.92
N ALA A 42 7.26 -2.92 6.07
CA ALA A 42 8.41 -2.15 6.50
C ALA A 42 7.99 -0.80 7.10
N THR A 43 8.62 -0.47 8.22
CA THR A 43 8.43 0.76 8.98
C THR A 43 9.55 1.76 8.73
N SER A 44 9.35 3.02 9.15
CA SER A 44 10.39 4.05 9.17
C SER A 44 10.29 4.85 10.45
N VAL A 45 11.38 4.96 11.18
CA VAL A 45 11.43 5.77 12.41
C VAL A 45 11.15 7.24 12.09
N THR A 46 11.58 7.74 10.93
CA THR A 46 11.45 9.14 10.53
C THR A 46 10.64 9.31 9.25
N GLY A 47 10.21 10.55 8.98
CA GLY A 47 9.57 10.95 7.73
C GLY A 47 10.54 11.04 6.54
N ASN A 48 11.84 10.87 6.75
CA ASN A 48 12.81 10.78 5.67
C ASN A 48 12.76 9.38 5.05
N LEU A 49 12.09 9.29 3.91
CA LEU A 49 11.94 8.06 3.12
C LEU A 49 12.92 8.00 1.94
N GLY A 50 13.79 9.01 1.78
CA GLY A 50 14.63 9.21 0.60
C GLY A 50 13.87 9.80 -0.58
N GLY A 51 12.88 10.66 -0.30
CA GLY A 51 11.99 11.24 -1.29
C GLY A 51 11.02 10.23 -1.91
N LEU A 52 10.36 10.61 -3.02
CA LEU A 52 9.48 9.70 -3.77
C LEU A 52 10.24 8.46 -4.28
N GLN A 53 11.46 8.64 -4.77
CA GLN A 53 12.27 7.54 -5.29
C GLN A 53 12.57 6.49 -4.21
N GLY A 54 12.96 6.92 -3.00
CA GLY A 54 13.23 6.00 -1.89
C GLY A 54 11.97 5.24 -1.45
N ALA A 55 10.84 5.93 -1.40
CA ALA A 55 9.55 5.32 -1.07
C ALA A 55 9.08 4.33 -2.16
N ASP A 56 9.24 4.66 -3.45
CA ASP A 56 8.92 3.77 -4.58
C ASP A 56 9.81 2.52 -4.57
N ASN A 57 11.10 2.68 -4.31
CA ASN A 57 12.05 1.56 -4.18
C ASN A 57 11.65 0.62 -3.02
N ARG A 58 11.15 1.16 -1.91
CA ARG A 58 10.61 0.36 -0.80
C ARG A 58 9.40 -0.46 -1.27
N CYS A 59 8.43 0.16 -1.93
CA CYS A 59 7.27 -0.54 -2.49
C CYS A 59 7.68 -1.64 -3.47
N GLN A 60 8.60 -1.34 -4.38
CA GLN A 60 9.11 -2.30 -5.37
C GLN A 60 9.81 -3.50 -4.71
N SER A 61 10.63 -3.25 -3.69
CA SER A 61 11.37 -4.30 -2.98
C SER A 61 10.43 -5.21 -2.18
N LEU A 62 9.43 -4.64 -1.50
CA LEU A 62 8.43 -5.42 -0.75
C LEU A 62 7.57 -6.27 -1.70
N ALA A 63 7.14 -5.70 -2.82
CA ALA A 63 6.42 -6.44 -3.85
C ALA A 63 7.25 -7.61 -4.40
N ALA A 64 8.54 -7.37 -4.69
CA ALA A 64 9.44 -8.42 -5.18
C ALA A 64 9.61 -9.56 -4.17
N SER A 65 9.64 -9.27 -2.87
CA SER A 65 9.81 -10.29 -1.81
C SER A 65 8.65 -11.29 -1.72
N VAL A 66 7.48 -10.92 -2.25
CA VAL A 66 6.27 -11.78 -2.28
C VAL A 66 5.88 -12.21 -3.72
N GLY A 67 6.79 -12.07 -4.68
CA GLY A 67 6.57 -12.53 -6.06
C GLY A 67 5.78 -11.56 -6.96
N LEU A 68 5.56 -10.33 -6.52
CA LEU A 68 4.84 -9.28 -7.27
C LEU A 68 5.78 -8.29 -7.98
N GLY A 69 7.08 -8.57 -8.01
CA GLY A 69 8.12 -7.65 -8.51
C GLY A 69 8.09 -7.38 -10.03
N ALA A 70 7.32 -8.15 -10.80
CA ALA A 70 7.19 -7.94 -12.25
C ALA A 70 6.39 -6.67 -12.62
N LYS A 71 5.62 -6.11 -11.67
CA LYS A 71 4.89 -4.85 -11.83
C LYS A 71 5.73 -3.67 -11.36
N THR A 72 5.44 -2.48 -11.88
CA THR A 72 6.01 -1.23 -11.36
C THR A 72 5.19 -0.75 -10.16
N TRP A 73 5.84 -0.59 -9.01
CA TRP A 73 5.18 -0.19 -7.76
C TRP A 73 5.57 1.22 -7.36
N ARG A 74 4.58 1.99 -6.92
CA ARG A 74 4.76 3.36 -6.42
C ARG A 74 4.09 3.56 -5.07
N ALA A 75 4.71 4.40 -4.25
CA ALA A 75 4.14 4.87 -3.00
C ALA A 75 3.03 5.89 -3.26
N TYR A 76 1.94 5.80 -2.51
CA TYR A 76 0.89 6.81 -2.48
C TYR A 76 1.34 7.97 -1.58
N LEU A 77 2.13 8.87 -2.13
CA LEU A 77 2.68 10.03 -1.43
C LEU A 77 2.56 11.27 -2.31
N SER A 78 2.07 12.37 -1.73
CA SER A 78 2.11 13.68 -2.37
C SER A 78 3.41 14.42 -2.01
N VAL A 79 3.88 15.26 -2.91
CA VAL A 79 5.02 16.16 -2.71
C VAL A 79 4.69 17.56 -3.22
N GLU A 80 5.33 18.56 -2.63
CA GLU A 80 5.17 19.97 -3.02
C GLU A 80 6.09 20.33 -4.18
N ARG A 81 7.24 19.66 -4.28
CA ARG A 81 8.25 19.91 -5.32
C ARG A 81 8.75 18.57 -5.84
N ASP A 82 8.36 18.22 -7.05
CA ASP A 82 8.79 17.02 -7.73
C ASP A 82 9.77 17.39 -8.85
N SER A 83 11.02 16.96 -8.74
CA SER A 83 12.05 17.20 -9.75
C SER A 83 11.65 16.64 -11.12
N ASP A 84 10.96 15.49 -11.15
CA ASP A 84 10.51 14.83 -12.37
C ASP A 84 9.29 15.53 -12.99
N ASN A 85 8.64 16.43 -12.22
CA ASN A 85 7.53 17.27 -12.68
C ASN A 85 7.93 18.78 -12.79
N GLY A 86 9.21 19.06 -13.02
CA GLY A 86 9.71 20.43 -13.14
C GLY A 86 9.59 21.25 -11.85
N ASN A 87 9.80 20.64 -10.70
CA ASN A 87 9.66 21.20 -9.36
C ASN A 87 8.25 21.72 -9.03
N ARG A 88 7.23 21.19 -9.70
CA ARG A 88 5.81 21.45 -9.38
C ARG A 88 5.29 20.37 -8.43
N PRO A 89 4.16 20.63 -7.73
CA PRO A 89 3.53 19.62 -6.90
C PRO A 89 3.14 18.37 -7.71
N THR A 90 3.27 17.20 -7.08
CA THR A 90 2.75 15.94 -7.58
C THR A 90 1.82 15.36 -6.52
N ASN A 91 0.56 15.11 -6.91
CA ASN A 91 -0.43 14.54 -6.03
C ASN A 91 -0.30 13.01 -5.96
N ALA A 92 -0.54 12.42 -4.81
CA ALA A 92 -0.49 10.98 -4.64
C ALA A 92 -1.44 10.24 -5.59
N ARG A 93 -2.65 10.77 -5.82
CA ARG A 93 -3.65 10.19 -6.72
C ARG A 93 -3.21 10.08 -8.17
N ASP A 94 -2.31 10.97 -8.60
CA ASP A 94 -1.86 11.03 -10.00
C ASP A 94 -0.69 10.06 -10.26
N ARG A 95 -0.15 9.42 -9.19
CA ARG A 95 1.01 8.52 -9.27
C ARG A 95 0.65 7.03 -9.36
N ILE A 96 -0.56 6.65 -9.01
CA ILE A 96 -0.96 5.25 -8.74
C ILE A 96 -1.62 4.53 -9.92
N GLY A 97 -1.74 5.16 -11.09
CA GLY A 97 -2.46 4.60 -12.23
C GLY A 97 -3.98 4.74 -12.11
N LEU A 98 -4.73 3.93 -12.83
CA LEU A 98 -6.18 4.10 -13.01
C LEU A 98 -7.03 3.07 -12.25
N GLY A 99 -6.44 1.98 -11.77
CA GLY A 99 -7.13 0.85 -11.18
C GLY A 99 -7.54 -0.22 -12.24
N PRO A 100 -8.32 -1.23 -11.93
CA PRO A 100 -8.72 -1.56 -10.57
C PRO A 100 -7.54 -2.05 -9.71
N TRP A 101 -7.65 -1.93 -8.39
CA TRP A 101 -6.66 -2.45 -7.45
C TRP A 101 -7.30 -3.50 -6.55
N THR A 102 -6.59 -4.61 -6.40
CA THR A 102 -6.89 -5.67 -5.44
C THR A 102 -5.74 -5.81 -4.47
N ASN A 103 -6.03 -6.15 -3.22
CA ASN A 103 -5.00 -6.47 -2.26
C ASN A 103 -4.44 -7.89 -2.48
N VAL A 104 -3.45 -8.27 -1.70
CA VAL A 104 -2.76 -9.56 -1.83
C VAL A 104 -3.63 -10.79 -1.54
N ASN A 105 -4.79 -10.61 -0.91
CA ASN A 105 -5.78 -11.65 -0.70
C ASN A 105 -6.89 -11.67 -1.79
N GLY A 106 -6.74 -10.85 -2.85
CA GLY A 106 -7.70 -10.76 -3.95
C GLY A 106 -8.93 -9.90 -3.65
N VAL A 107 -8.97 -9.19 -2.51
CA VAL A 107 -10.07 -8.30 -2.17
C VAL A 107 -9.93 -6.99 -2.94
N VAL A 108 -11.03 -6.54 -3.58
CA VAL A 108 -11.05 -5.28 -4.31
C VAL A 108 -10.87 -4.10 -3.35
N VAL A 109 -9.81 -3.32 -3.56
CA VAL A 109 -9.56 -2.07 -2.85
C VAL A 109 -10.35 -0.95 -3.47
N ALA A 110 -10.27 -0.77 -4.78
CA ALA A 110 -11.07 0.19 -5.54
C ALA A 110 -11.04 -0.13 -7.04
N ASN A 111 -12.08 0.28 -7.77
CA ASN A 111 -12.15 0.08 -9.22
C ASN A 111 -11.54 1.24 -10.00
N THR A 112 -11.58 2.45 -9.46
CA THR A 112 -11.07 3.68 -10.09
C THR A 112 -10.44 4.60 -9.04
N VAL A 113 -9.72 5.62 -9.48
CA VAL A 113 -9.19 6.68 -8.61
C VAL A 113 -10.30 7.38 -7.83
N ALA A 114 -11.44 7.68 -8.47
CA ALA A 114 -12.58 8.30 -7.82
C ALA A 114 -13.18 7.40 -6.73
N ASP A 115 -13.39 6.11 -7.05
CA ASP A 115 -13.89 5.12 -6.09
C ASP A 115 -12.93 5.01 -4.87
N LEU A 116 -11.63 4.96 -5.10
CA LEU A 116 -10.62 4.89 -4.03
C LEU A 116 -10.75 6.05 -3.03
N HIS A 117 -10.98 7.28 -3.51
CA HIS A 117 -11.03 8.47 -2.67
C HIS A 117 -12.40 8.68 -1.99
N THR A 118 -13.39 7.83 -2.26
CA THR A 118 -14.64 7.76 -1.48
C THR A 118 -14.60 6.73 -0.37
N ARG A 119 -13.57 5.87 -0.33
CA ARG A 119 -13.47 4.79 0.65
C ARG A 119 -13.08 5.30 2.03
N LYS A 120 -13.48 4.49 3.02
CA LYS A 120 -13.00 4.58 4.39
C LYS A 120 -11.93 3.53 4.61
N GLY A 121 -11.08 3.72 5.61
CA GLY A 121 -10.15 2.69 6.05
C GLY A 121 -10.89 1.41 6.47
N ASN A 122 -10.23 0.26 6.31
CA ASN A 122 -10.77 -1.04 6.69
C ASN A 122 -9.62 -2.02 6.89
N ALA A 123 -9.50 -2.59 8.08
CA ALA A 123 -8.39 -3.46 8.46
C ALA A 123 -8.27 -4.73 7.61
N ASP A 124 -9.35 -5.21 6.97
CA ASP A 124 -9.33 -6.39 6.12
C ASP A 124 -8.99 -6.08 4.66
N VAL A 125 -9.06 -4.80 4.28
CA VAL A 125 -8.78 -4.33 2.92
C VAL A 125 -7.36 -3.76 2.82
N PHE A 126 -6.97 -2.91 3.80
CA PHE A 126 -5.68 -2.24 3.83
C PHE A 126 -4.65 -3.07 4.62
N ILE A 127 -4.29 -4.22 4.06
CA ILE A 127 -3.37 -5.22 4.60
C ILE A 127 -1.96 -5.07 4.00
N ASP A 128 -0.97 -5.68 4.64
CA ASP A 128 0.42 -5.65 4.13
C ASP A 128 0.64 -6.63 2.95
N GLU A 129 1.84 -6.60 2.35
CA GLU A 129 2.22 -7.46 1.22
C GLU A 129 2.24 -8.95 1.57
N GLN A 130 2.18 -9.29 2.86
CA GLN A 130 2.13 -10.67 3.35
C GLN A 130 0.70 -11.10 3.72
N GLY A 131 -0.31 -10.22 3.50
CA GLY A 131 -1.71 -10.50 3.80
C GLY A 131 -2.10 -10.30 5.26
N ARG A 132 -1.29 -9.61 6.06
CA ARG A 132 -1.53 -9.36 7.48
C ARG A 132 -2.21 -8.01 7.68
N ARG A 133 -3.14 -7.94 8.62
CA ARG A 133 -3.71 -6.67 9.09
C ARG A 133 -2.62 -5.80 9.73
N ILE A 134 -2.70 -4.49 9.50
CA ILE A 134 -1.86 -3.52 10.21
C ILE A 134 -2.38 -3.37 11.64
N PRO A 135 -1.51 -3.40 12.68
CA PRO A 135 -1.94 -3.13 14.06
C PRO A 135 -2.65 -1.78 14.16
N GLY A 136 -3.85 -1.77 14.71
CA GLY A 136 -4.71 -0.59 14.73
C GLY A 136 -5.70 -0.55 15.89
N GLN A 137 -6.82 0.14 15.69
CA GLN A 137 -7.89 0.27 16.69
C GLN A 137 -9.00 -0.81 16.54
N TRP A 138 -8.85 -1.74 15.58
CA TRP A 138 -9.81 -2.84 15.38
C TRP A 138 -9.78 -3.84 16.56
N PRO A 139 -10.93 -4.49 16.90
CA PRO A 139 -11.03 -5.39 18.07
C PRO A 139 -10.05 -6.57 17.98
N GLY A 140 -9.24 -6.76 19.03
CA GLY A 140 -8.23 -7.81 19.11
C GLY A 140 -6.92 -7.50 18.38
N SER A 141 -6.73 -6.26 17.93
CA SER A 141 -5.46 -5.82 17.34
C SER A 141 -4.32 -5.96 18.35
N PRO A 142 -3.14 -6.48 17.93
CA PRO A 142 -1.95 -6.42 18.76
C PRO A 142 -1.45 -4.97 18.88
N GLY A 143 -0.87 -4.62 20.05
CA GLY A 143 -0.16 -3.35 20.18
C GLY A 143 1.30 -3.45 19.69
N PRO A 144 1.98 -2.33 19.43
CA PRO A 144 1.43 -0.96 19.41
C PRO A 144 0.54 -0.68 18.21
N VAL A 145 -0.26 0.39 18.25
CA VAL A 145 -1.03 0.90 17.10
C VAL A 145 -0.08 1.47 16.07
N GLU A 146 -0.25 1.08 14.79
CA GLU A 146 0.61 1.44 13.65
C GLU A 146 -0.20 1.82 12.40
N HIS A 147 -1.49 2.12 12.56
CA HIS A 147 -2.45 2.32 11.48
C HIS A 147 -2.35 3.68 10.77
N ASP A 148 -1.57 4.62 11.31
CA ASP A 148 -1.28 5.92 10.70
C ASP A 148 -0.31 5.73 9.53
N ILE A 149 -0.82 5.80 8.32
CA ILE A 149 -0.04 5.62 7.10
C ILE A 149 0.30 6.98 6.51
N LEU A 150 1.58 7.22 6.21
CA LEU A 150 2.07 8.47 5.62
C LEU A 150 1.49 8.67 4.21
N THR A 151 0.98 9.88 3.93
CA THR A 151 0.41 10.21 2.61
C THR A 151 0.73 11.63 2.12
N GLY A 152 0.79 12.62 3.01
CA GLY A 152 0.94 14.04 2.64
C GLY A 152 -0.25 14.59 1.85
N SER A 153 -1.42 13.97 1.95
CA SER A 153 -2.53 14.19 1.03
C SER A 153 -3.82 14.61 1.72
N ASN A 154 -4.61 15.44 1.04
CA ASN A 154 -6.04 15.65 1.30
C ASN A 154 -6.82 14.35 1.05
N ALA A 155 -8.08 14.31 1.49
CA ALA A 155 -8.95 13.17 1.27
C ALA A 155 -9.18 12.84 -0.21
N ASP A 156 -9.10 13.82 -1.10
CA ASP A 156 -9.19 13.63 -2.55
C ASP A 156 -7.85 13.23 -3.22
N GLY A 157 -6.78 13.06 -2.43
CA GLY A 157 -5.47 12.64 -2.91
C GLY A 157 -4.57 13.76 -3.44
N THR A 158 -4.99 15.04 -3.30
CA THR A 158 -4.13 16.19 -3.62
C THR A 158 -3.17 16.49 -2.48
N VAL A 159 -2.05 17.16 -2.77
CA VAL A 159 -1.03 17.53 -1.76
C VAL A 159 -1.59 18.47 -0.70
N ILE A 160 -1.17 18.29 0.56
CA ILE A 160 -1.32 19.28 1.62
C ILE A 160 0.02 19.97 1.84
N PRO A 161 0.15 21.27 1.49
CA PRO A 161 1.39 22.00 1.69
C PRO A 161 1.83 22.01 3.16
N GLY A 162 3.13 21.79 3.39
CA GLY A 162 3.73 21.74 4.72
C GLY A 162 3.53 20.43 5.48
N LEU A 163 2.79 19.45 4.93
CA LEU A 163 2.55 18.14 5.58
C LEU A 163 3.12 16.96 4.77
N THR A 164 4.32 17.12 4.23
CA THR A 164 5.02 16.13 3.42
C THR A 164 6.39 15.74 3.98
N CYS A 165 6.73 16.15 5.21
CA CYS A 165 8.09 15.99 5.75
C CYS A 165 9.18 16.49 4.78
N ASP A 166 8.98 17.69 4.20
CA ASP A 166 9.84 18.27 3.16
C ASP A 166 10.06 17.28 2.00
N ASP A 167 8.96 16.91 1.37
CA ASP A 167 8.90 15.98 0.24
C ASP A 167 9.56 14.63 0.55
N TRP A 168 9.37 14.14 1.79
CA TRP A 168 9.85 12.84 2.31
C TRP A 168 11.37 12.76 2.42
N THR A 169 12.05 13.91 2.59
CA THR A 169 13.50 13.99 2.74
C THR A 169 13.94 14.41 4.14
N SER A 170 13.00 14.78 5.03
CA SER A 170 13.31 15.36 6.32
C SER A 170 13.01 14.44 7.50
N ALA A 171 13.92 14.44 8.48
CA ALA A 171 13.76 13.89 9.83
C ALA A 171 13.64 15.00 10.89
N SER A 172 13.11 16.17 10.55
CA SER A 172 13.01 17.32 11.44
C SER A 172 11.88 17.14 12.48
N ALA A 173 12.14 17.53 13.72
CA ALA A 173 11.12 17.59 14.77
C ALA A 173 10.14 18.77 14.63
N THR A 174 10.41 19.71 13.72
CA THR A 174 9.58 20.90 13.48
C THR A 174 8.67 20.76 12.25
N LEU A 175 8.80 19.68 11.49
CA LEU A 175 7.96 19.36 10.34
C LEU A 175 7.05 18.19 10.67
N ALA A 176 5.95 18.05 9.93
CA ALA A 176 4.98 16.97 10.06
C ALA A 176 4.55 16.44 8.69
N ALA A 177 3.82 15.33 8.71
CA ALA A 177 3.18 14.77 7.54
C ALA A 177 1.71 14.46 7.80
N GLN A 178 0.86 14.58 6.78
CA GLN A 178 -0.48 14.04 6.82
C GLN A 178 -0.45 12.51 6.79
N VAL A 179 -1.32 11.90 7.61
CA VAL A 179 -1.53 10.45 7.66
C VAL A 179 -2.99 10.09 7.47
N GLY A 180 -3.23 8.86 7.05
CA GLY A 180 -4.57 8.26 7.04
C GLY A 180 -4.60 6.99 7.89
N HIS A 181 -5.79 6.60 8.35
CA HIS A 181 -6.01 5.41 9.17
C HIS A 181 -6.32 4.20 8.27
N SER A 182 -5.42 3.23 8.20
CA SER A 182 -5.63 2.04 7.38
C SER A 182 -6.85 1.20 7.79
N ASP A 183 -7.21 1.22 9.07
CA ASP A 183 -8.40 0.54 9.60
C ASP A 183 -9.68 1.42 9.64
N GLY A 184 -9.55 2.74 9.37
CA GLY A 184 -10.66 3.69 9.41
C GLY A 184 -11.18 4.00 10.81
N LEU A 185 -10.37 3.80 11.84
CA LEU A 185 -10.73 3.98 13.23
C LEU A 185 -9.75 4.92 13.93
N GLY A 186 -10.26 5.93 14.59
CA GLY A 186 -9.51 6.74 15.55
C GLY A 186 -9.53 6.14 16.95
N PRO A 187 -8.97 6.85 17.94
CA PRO A 187 -8.89 6.39 19.32
C PRO A 187 -10.25 5.92 19.85
N GLY A 188 -10.27 4.72 20.45
CA GLY A 188 -11.48 4.10 20.96
C GLY A 188 -12.52 3.71 19.91
N GLY A 189 -12.12 3.57 18.65
CA GLY A 189 -13.02 3.22 17.54
C GLY A 189 -13.81 4.41 16.98
N ASN A 190 -13.40 5.65 17.30
CA ASN A 190 -14.06 6.86 16.79
C ASN A 190 -13.85 7.04 15.29
N THR A 191 -14.92 7.34 14.55
CA THR A 191 -14.91 7.56 13.09
C THR A 191 -15.26 9.00 12.70
N ALA A 192 -15.53 9.88 13.68
CA ALA A 192 -15.91 11.26 13.40
C ALA A 192 -14.74 12.13 12.94
N ASN A 193 -15.03 13.29 12.37
CA ASN A 193 -14.07 14.32 11.98
C ASN A 193 -12.97 13.83 11.01
N GLY A 194 -13.30 12.88 10.13
CA GLY A 194 -12.37 12.34 9.14
C GLY A 194 -11.45 11.25 9.65
N LEU A 195 -11.58 10.81 10.91
CA LEU A 195 -10.78 9.71 11.47
C LEU A 195 -11.01 8.37 10.78
N ASP A 196 -12.06 8.24 9.99
CA ASP A 196 -12.33 7.09 9.14
C ASP A 196 -11.62 7.15 7.78
N SER A 197 -10.95 8.26 7.47
CA SER A 197 -10.24 8.44 6.19
C SER A 197 -8.99 7.56 6.11
N TRP A 198 -8.92 6.73 5.06
CA TRP A 198 -7.75 5.88 4.82
C TRP A 198 -6.49 6.67 4.48
N ASN A 199 -6.63 7.88 3.89
CA ASN A 199 -5.50 8.66 3.37
C ASN A 199 -5.34 10.06 3.97
N SER A 200 -6.30 10.56 4.76
CA SER A 200 -6.26 11.93 5.28
C SER A 200 -7.01 12.08 6.61
N ALA A 201 -6.51 11.50 7.69
CA ALA A 201 -7.14 11.56 9.00
C ALA A 201 -6.64 12.75 9.84
N HIS A 202 -5.34 12.89 9.99
CA HIS A 202 -4.70 13.98 10.75
C HIS A 202 -3.21 14.12 10.41
N ALA A 203 -2.55 15.17 10.92
CA ALA A 203 -1.11 15.26 10.88
C ALA A 203 -0.47 14.37 11.97
N ASN A 204 0.65 13.71 11.66
CA ASN A 204 1.46 13.03 12.67
C ASN A 204 2.06 14.06 13.66
N GLN A 205 2.80 13.58 14.68
CA GLN A 205 3.40 14.50 15.64
C GLN A 205 4.56 15.31 15.03
N ASN A 206 5.49 14.63 14.34
CA ASN A 206 6.59 15.25 13.61
C ASN A 206 7.32 14.25 12.70
N CYS A 207 8.27 14.75 11.90
CA CYS A 207 9.03 13.92 10.96
C CYS A 207 10.28 13.26 11.60
N ALA A 208 10.68 13.63 12.82
CA ALA A 208 11.80 13.00 13.51
C ALA A 208 11.40 11.65 14.12
N ASN A 209 10.10 11.48 14.45
CA ASN A 209 9.56 10.22 14.98
C ASN A 209 8.13 10.01 14.49
N THR A 210 7.92 8.97 13.72
CA THR A 210 6.61 8.63 13.12
C THR A 210 5.73 7.78 14.02
N ALA A 211 6.26 7.24 15.15
CA ALA A 211 5.52 6.33 16.02
C ALA A 211 4.46 7.00 16.92
N PRO A 212 4.65 8.23 17.44
CA PRO A 212 3.63 8.88 18.24
C PRO A 212 2.31 9.03 17.48
N ARG A 213 1.17 8.91 18.22
CA ARG A 213 -0.20 8.99 17.71
C ARG A 213 -0.68 7.80 16.88
N GLY A 214 0.06 6.71 16.83
CA GLY A 214 -0.38 5.49 16.11
C GLY A 214 0.32 5.24 14.79
N GLY A 215 1.46 5.86 14.56
CA GLY A 215 2.26 5.66 13.35
C GLY A 215 3.39 4.64 13.53
N ALA A 216 3.96 4.23 12.40
CA ALA A 216 5.21 3.47 12.30
C ALA A 216 5.99 3.82 11.01
N GLY A 217 5.63 4.90 10.32
CA GLY A 217 6.24 5.31 9.05
C GLY A 217 5.96 4.32 7.91
N ARG A 218 4.80 3.68 7.92
CA ARG A 218 4.30 2.85 6.82
C ARG A 218 3.77 3.71 5.68
N ILE A 219 3.73 3.14 4.48
CA ILE A 219 3.22 3.76 3.27
C ILE A 219 2.29 2.80 2.53
N TYR A 220 1.36 3.34 1.73
CA TYR A 220 0.58 2.55 0.79
C TYR A 220 1.36 2.36 -0.51
N CYS A 221 1.30 1.16 -1.07
CA CYS A 221 1.97 0.77 -2.31
C CYS A 221 0.96 0.33 -3.37
N PHE A 222 1.06 0.90 -4.56
CA PHE A 222 0.18 0.64 -5.69
C PHE A 222 0.98 0.19 -6.92
N ALA A 223 0.51 -0.85 -7.61
CA ALA A 223 1.02 -1.19 -8.93
C ALA A 223 0.36 -0.28 -9.98
N VAL A 224 1.19 0.34 -10.83
CA VAL A 224 0.74 1.31 -11.84
C VAL A 224 0.49 0.70 -13.22
N ASN A 225 0.86 -0.57 -13.43
CA ASN A 225 0.70 -1.34 -14.67
C ASN A 225 0.24 -2.78 -14.40
#